data_b1416ae0b172d473f663bfb211441b54
#
_entry.id   b1416ae0b172d473f663bfb211441b54
#
_cell.length_a   1.000
_cell.length_b   1.000
_cell.length_c   1.000
_cell.angle_alpha   90.00
_cell.angle_beta   90.00
_cell.angle_gamma   90.00
#
_symmetry.space_group_name_H-M   'P 1'
#
loop_
_entity.id
_entity.type
_entity.pdbx_description
1 polymer ?
#
loop_
_entity_poly.entity_id
_entity_poly.type
_entity_poly.pdbx_seq_one_letter_code
_entity_poly.pdbx_strand_id
1 'polypeptide(L)'
;VAADSAIILVGDDPAALQVAIAPVRKRLSRRGWSCKANAPFLAVFAPSGGRLDVTGALDGHGVLVGEIFDGAGAALAPEARGVLGCRPLDEARARAVCSDYWGRYLLIRRSAGEVAILRDPSGAVDCVVWRRGGVTFVATGADDVIDPWLPESSGIDWGEVAALIRRPGEHRHRLPLTDLTPVAAGELRTIGKAGGHSQQIWRPADVYRRRDANEPPDLKAAVVLAVRALAGSRRWVAELSGGLDSAIVAAALSIDQRAKVAAWVNHYVDHREGDERDYARAVARHHGVVLTEVRREGLRLNAQRLEAGADAFRPASNDIDPDYNDDIAERIGALEAWGSLTGQGGDAVFFQMPTLLVGLDEIWERRLGARVEVLHRMSRWLRRPLWLTALARDWREEVRHRAGWTHPWLEDLKSVPPAKALQVSALAFCQTFQGPAIRSRRGACVNPLLSQPVMEAGLALSSVDLTWGGRDRAAARAAFADDVPSLILDRRSKGELGAYYGQAVAHRLPFLREFLLGGALAQAGLIDPALDARLTRDHLLWRGGHSELLSLAQTEAWVRRWRDRLGRRRV
;
A
#
# COMPACT_ATOMS: atom_id res chain seq x y z
N VAL A 1 -6.15 -15.92 -8.19
CA VAL A 1 -6.56 -14.59 -8.70
C VAL A 1 -6.92 -13.72 -7.52
N ALA A 2 -6.39 -12.50 -7.44
CA ALA A 2 -6.77 -11.57 -6.39
C ALA A 2 -8.21 -11.06 -6.62
N ALA A 3 -8.96 -10.84 -5.53
CA ALA A 3 -10.34 -10.38 -5.60
C ALA A 3 -10.49 -8.98 -6.24
N ASP A 4 -9.45 -8.16 -6.15
CA ASP A 4 -9.38 -6.81 -6.70
C ASP A 4 -8.63 -6.77 -8.07
N SER A 5 -8.71 -7.84 -8.86
CA SER A 5 -8.10 -7.89 -10.19
C SER A 5 -9.06 -7.44 -11.29
N ALA A 6 -8.57 -6.65 -12.23
CA ALA A 6 -9.24 -6.29 -13.47
C ALA A 6 -8.24 -6.16 -14.62
N ILE A 7 -8.71 -6.41 -15.83
CA ILE A 7 -7.98 -6.16 -17.08
C ILE A 7 -8.86 -5.29 -17.96
N ILE A 8 -8.35 -4.13 -18.33
CA ILE A 8 -9.03 -3.16 -19.17
C ILE A 8 -8.27 -3.07 -20.50
N LEU A 9 -8.99 -3.19 -21.60
CA LEU A 9 -8.51 -3.06 -22.95
C LEU A 9 -9.08 -1.79 -23.57
N VAL A 10 -8.24 -0.91 -24.09
CA VAL A 10 -8.67 0.28 -24.81
C VAL A 10 -8.04 0.26 -26.20
N GLY A 11 -8.87 0.13 -27.26
CA GLY A 11 -8.42 0.07 -28.64
C GLY A 11 -8.17 1.46 -29.23
N ASP A 12 -7.17 1.57 -30.10
CA ASP A 12 -6.96 2.76 -30.92
C ASP A 12 -8.17 2.99 -31.84
N ASP A 13 -8.75 1.90 -32.33
CA ASP A 13 -10.00 1.86 -33.09
C ASP A 13 -10.82 0.61 -32.72
N PRO A 14 -12.13 0.53 -33.10
CA PRO A 14 -12.97 -0.62 -32.77
C PRO A 14 -12.51 -1.93 -33.38
N ALA A 15 -11.90 -1.93 -34.57
CA ALA A 15 -11.46 -3.15 -35.24
C ALA A 15 -10.27 -3.77 -34.52
N ALA A 16 -9.27 -2.97 -34.13
CA ALA A 16 -8.12 -3.42 -33.33
C ALA A 16 -8.59 -4.04 -32.00
N LEU A 17 -9.56 -3.41 -31.34
CA LEU A 17 -10.10 -3.93 -30.09
C LEU A 17 -10.83 -5.27 -30.30
N GLN A 18 -11.68 -5.40 -31.35
CA GLN A 18 -12.42 -6.63 -31.63
C GLN A 18 -11.48 -7.82 -31.91
N VAL A 19 -10.40 -7.59 -32.65
CA VAL A 19 -9.37 -8.61 -32.88
C VAL A 19 -8.74 -9.08 -31.57
N ALA A 20 -8.44 -8.15 -30.64
CA ALA A 20 -7.83 -8.47 -29.37
C ALA A 20 -8.81 -9.11 -28.37
N ILE A 21 -10.09 -8.69 -28.34
CA ILE A 21 -11.09 -9.14 -27.34
C ILE A 21 -11.39 -10.64 -27.46
N ALA A 22 -11.54 -11.19 -28.65
CA ALA A 22 -12.00 -12.57 -28.84
C ALA A 22 -11.10 -13.61 -28.15
N PRO A 23 -9.76 -13.62 -28.37
CA PRO A 23 -8.87 -14.52 -27.67
C PRO A 23 -8.79 -14.24 -26.16
N VAL A 24 -8.83 -12.94 -25.77
CA VAL A 24 -8.83 -12.53 -24.36
C VAL A 24 -10.07 -13.09 -23.66
N ARG A 25 -11.26 -12.87 -24.20
CA ARG A 25 -12.52 -13.36 -23.64
C ARG A 25 -12.51 -14.88 -23.49
N LYS A 26 -12.09 -15.61 -24.53
CA LYS A 26 -12.04 -17.08 -24.50
C LYS A 26 -11.13 -17.62 -23.40
N ARG A 27 -9.95 -17.00 -23.22
CA ARG A 27 -9.00 -17.41 -22.16
C ARG A 27 -9.53 -17.06 -20.77
N LEU A 28 -10.00 -15.84 -20.58
CA LEU A 28 -10.48 -15.33 -19.29
C LEU A 28 -11.71 -16.10 -18.79
N SER A 29 -12.67 -16.42 -19.69
CA SER A 29 -13.85 -17.19 -19.31
C SER A 29 -13.50 -18.56 -18.76
N ARG A 30 -12.48 -19.23 -19.33
CA ARG A 30 -11.98 -20.53 -18.83
C ARG A 30 -11.35 -20.45 -17.43
N ARG A 31 -10.97 -19.26 -16.99
CA ARG A 31 -10.37 -18.97 -15.68
C ARG A 31 -11.36 -18.34 -14.68
N GLY A 32 -12.64 -18.35 -15.00
CA GLY A 32 -13.69 -17.78 -14.13
C GLY A 32 -13.77 -16.26 -14.13
N TRP A 33 -13.28 -15.60 -15.20
CA TRP A 33 -13.44 -14.17 -15.41
C TRP A 33 -14.66 -13.88 -16.28
N SER A 34 -15.29 -12.74 -16.07
CA SER A 34 -16.43 -12.25 -16.85
C SER A 34 -16.16 -10.87 -17.43
N CYS A 35 -16.80 -10.57 -18.55
CA CYS A 35 -16.80 -9.23 -19.12
C CYS A 35 -17.75 -8.36 -18.30
N LYS A 36 -17.24 -7.30 -17.69
CA LYS A 36 -17.98 -6.36 -16.83
C LYS A 36 -18.48 -5.14 -17.60
N ALA A 37 -17.73 -4.71 -18.61
CA ALA A 37 -18.12 -3.63 -19.52
C ALA A 37 -17.59 -3.95 -20.93
N ASN A 38 -18.38 -3.60 -21.95
CA ASN A 38 -18.00 -3.76 -23.35
C ASN A 38 -18.61 -2.63 -24.17
N ALA A 39 -17.76 -1.83 -24.78
CA ALA A 39 -18.11 -0.69 -25.65
C ALA A 39 -17.23 -0.71 -26.91
N PRO A 40 -17.51 0.07 -27.95
CA PRO A 40 -16.77 0.00 -29.22
C PRO A 40 -15.24 0.13 -29.08
N PHE A 41 -14.78 0.93 -28.11
CA PHE A 41 -13.34 1.21 -27.90
C PHE A 41 -12.79 0.63 -26.60
N LEU A 42 -13.61 -0.02 -25.77
CA LEU A 42 -13.23 -0.41 -24.42
C LEU A 42 -13.88 -1.72 -24.01
N ALA A 43 -13.10 -2.61 -23.38
CA ALA A 43 -13.60 -3.80 -22.71
C ALA A 43 -12.95 -3.98 -21.34
N VAL A 44 -13.73 -4.40 -20.35
CA VAL A 44 -13.25 -4.68 -18.99
C VAL A 44 -13.60 -6.10 -18.59
N PHE A 45 -12.62 -6.80 -18.08
CA PHE A 45 -12.76 -8.14 -17.55
C PHE A 45 -12.32 -8.17 -16.08
N ALA A 46 -13.07 -8.87 -15.25
CA ALA A 46 -12.72 -9.12 -13.85
C ALA A 46 -13.16 -10.53 -13.43
N PRO A 47 -12.60 -11.11 -12.36
CA PRO A 47 -13.07 -12.37 -11.79
C PRO A 47 -14.57 -12.32 -11.50
N SER A 48 -15.29 -13.42 -11.71
CA SER A 48 -16.75 -13.47 -11.48
C SER A 48 -17.14 -13.12 -10.05
N GLY A 49 -16.32 -13.50 -9.07
CA GLY A 49 -16.43 -13.11 -7.65
C GLY A 49 -15.58 -11.92 -7.24
N GLY A 50 -15.09 -11.12 -8.21
CA GLY A 50 -14.23 -9.95 -7.95
C GLY A 50 -14.94 -8.88 -7.13
N ARG A 51 -14.15 -8.07 -6.42
CA ARG A 51 -14.61 -7.03 -5.48
C ARG A 51 -14.50 -5.61 -6.04
N LEU A 52 -13.92 -5.45 -7.24
CA LEU A 52 -13.88 -4.14 -7.91
C LEU A 52 -15.20 -3.86 -8.63
N ASP A 53 -15.80 -2.71 -8.31
CA ASP A 53 -16.89 -2.17 -9.07
C ASP A 53 -16.39 -1.71 -10.46
N VAL A 54 -17.19 -1.91 -11.49
CA VAL A 54 -16.88 -1.46 -12.85
C VAL A 54 -18.09 -0.70 -13.40
N THR A 55 -17.91 0.56 -13.73
CA THR A 55 -18.95 1.41 -14.33
C THR A 55 -18.42 2.02 -15.62
N GLY A 56 -18.99 1.61 -16.75
CA GLY A 56 -18.71 2.23 -18.06
C GLY A 56 -19.24 3.66 -18.13
N ALA A 57 -18.53 4.54 -18.83
CA ALA A 57 -19.04 5.86 -19.17
C ALA A 57 -20.24 5.74 -20.12
N LEU A 58 -21.23 6.66 -19.99
CA LEU A 58 -22.46 6.62 -20.77
C LEU A 58 -22.22 6.75 -22.28
N ASP A 59 -21.12 7.38 -22.69
CA ASP A 59 -20.74 7.54 -24.10
C ASP A 59 -19.85 6.41 -24.64
N GLY A 60 -19.55 5.40 -23.81
CA GLY A 60 -18.74 4.24 -24.19
C GLY A 60 -17.24 4.50 -24.38
N HIS A 61 -16.72 5.68 -24.04
CA HIS A 61 -15.32 6.06 -24.22
C HIS A 61 -14.50 6.05 -22.92
N GLY A 62 -15.10 5.71 -21.80
CA GLY A 62 -14.41 5.68 -20.50
C GLY A 62 -14.94 4.62 -19.58
N VAL A 63 -14.23 4.39 -18.49
CA VAL A 63 -14.62 3.49 -17.39
C VAL A 63 -14.05 3.98 -16.07
N LEU A 64 -14.83 3.80 -15.01
CA LEU A 64 -14.39 3.88 -13.63
C LEU A 64 -14.33 2.47 -13.06
N VAL A 65 -13.19 2.11 -12.51
CA VAL A 65 -12.96 0.81 -11.85
C VAL A 65 -12.63 1.09 -10.39
N GLY A 66 -13.37 0.46 -9.47
CA GLY A 66 -13.22 0.64 -8.04
C GLY A 66 -14.31 1.50 -7.40
N GLU A 67 -14.06 1.97 -6.18
CA GLU A 67 -15.01 2.70 -5.36
C GLU A 67 -14.64 4.17 -5.29
N ILE A 68 -15.61 5.05 -5.45
CA ILE A 68 -15.44 6.49 -5.37
C ILE A 68 -16.51 7.10 -4.48
N PHE A 69 -16.12 8.02 -3.63
CA PHE A 69 -16.97 8.71 -2.65
C PHE A 69 -16.87 10.22 -2.86
N ASP A 70 -17.91 10.93 -2.48
CA ASP A 70 -17.89 12.40 -2.38
C ASP A 70 -17.20 12.87 -1.09
N GLY A 71 -17.09 14.19 -0.90
CA GLY A 71 -16.48 14.78 0.30
C GLY A 71 -17.21 14.45 1.61
N ALA A 72 -18.48 14.03 1.56
CA ALA A 72 -19.25 13.59 2.73
C ALA A 72 -19.11 12.07 2.99
N GLY A 73 -18.37 11.33 2.15
CA GLY A 73 -18.17 9.89 2.28
C GLY A 73 -19.34 9.06 1.71
N ALA A 74 -20.25 9.67 0.96
CA ALA A 74 -21.28 8.92 0.27
C ALA A 74 -20.72 8.31 -1.02
N ALA A 75 -20.99 7.02 -1.23
CA ALA A 75 -20.59 6.34 -2.47
C ALA A 75 -21.37 6.93 -3.66
N LEU A 76 -20.67 7.26 -4.75
CA LEU A 76 -21.31 7.74 -5.96
C LEU A 76 -22.20 6.65 -6.55
N ALA A 77 -23.45 7.04 -6.89
CA ALA A 77 -24.37 6.16 -7.61
C ALA A 77 -23.82 5.78 -9.01
N PRO A 78 -24.20 4.61 -9.57
CA PRO A 78 -23.71 4.15 -10.87
C PRO A 78 -23.90 5.18 -11.99
N GLU A 79 -25.03 5.90 -12.01
CA GLU A 79 -25.34 6.94 -13.01
C GLU A 79 -24.34 8.11 -12.91
N ALA A 80 -24.05 8.58 -11.69
CA ALA A 80 -23.08 9.66 -11.45
C ALA A 80 -21.66 9.23 -11.84
N ARG A 81 -21.28 7.97 -11.58
CA ARG A 81 -20.00 7.39 -12.04
C ARG A 81 -19.92 7.36 -13.56
N GLY A 82 -21.01 6.96 -14.24
CA GLY A 82 -21.10 6.96 -15.70
C GLY A 82 -20.93 8.36 -16.30
N VAL A 83 -21.55 9.38 -15.71
CA VAL A 83 -21.40 10.80 -16.10
C VAL A 83 -19.97 11.28 -15.85
N LEU A 84 -19.37 10.92 -14.72
CA LEU A 84 -17.98 11.29 -14.38
C LEU A 84 -17.01 10.81 -15.48
N GLY A 85 -17.22 9.61 -16.02
CA GLY A 85 -16.42 9.02 -17.08
C GLY A 85 -16.59 9.64 -18.47
N CYS A 86 -17.63 10.47 -18.73
CA CYS A 86 -17.92 11.00 -20.06
C CYS A 86 -17.07 12.21 -20.47
N ARG A 87 -16.55 12.98 -19.52
CA ARG A 87 -15.79 14.20 -19.82
C ARG A 87 -14.34 13.88 -20.17
N PRO A 88 -13.68 14.67 -21.05
CA PRO A 88 -12.24 14.56 -21.27
C PRO A 88 -11.48 14.57 -19.95
N LEU A 89 -10.46 13.74 -19.86
CA LEU A 89 -9.62 13.60 -18.65
C LEU A 89 -8.27 14.28 -18.89
N ASP A 90 -8.28 15.60 -18.79
CA ASP A 90 -7.09 16.45 -18.77
C ASP A 90 -6.62 16.75 -17.34
N GLU A 91 -5.56 17.54 -17.20
CA GLU A 91 -5.00 17.93 -15.90
C GLU A 91 -6.01 18.65 -15.02
N ALA A 92 -6.73 19.62 -15.56
CA ALA A 92 -7.69 20.42 -14.80
C ALA A 92 -8.82 19.53 -14.26
N ARG A 93 -9.33 18.63 -15.11
CA ARG A 93 -10.34 17.66 -14.72
C ARG A 93 -9.83 16.65 -13.71
N ALA A 94 -8.61 16.13 -13.87
CA ALA A 94 -7.99 15.20 -12.93
C ALA A 94 -7.81 15.85 -11.55
N ARG A 95 -7.39 17.13 -11.49
CA ARG A 95 -7.32 17.90 -10.24
C ARG A 95 -8.68 18.07 -9.59
N ALA A 96 -9.71 18.42 -10.36
CA ALA A 96 -11.08 18.53 -9.85
C ALA A 96 -11.58 17.19 -9.31
N VAL A 97 -11.34 16.07 -10.01
CA VAL A 97 -11.73 14.74 -9.53
C VAL A 97 -11.04 14.40 -8.21
N CYS A 98 -9.73 14.65 -8.07
CA CYS A 98 -9.01 14.39 -6.82
C CYS A 98 -9.39 15.36 -5.68
N SER A 99 -9.97 16.55 -5.99
CA SER A 99 -10.44 17.52 -5.00
C SER A 99 -11.85 17.21 -4.51
N ASP A 100 -12.74 16.84 -5.45
CA ASP A 100 -14.18 16.69 -5.18
C ASP A 100 -14.52 15.28 -4.70
N TYR A 101 -13.67 14.29 -5.04
CA TYR A 101 -13.90 12.88 -4.78
C TYR A 101 -12.66 12.20 -4.25
N TRP A 102 -12.87 11.16 -3.48
CA TRP A 102 -11.83 10.27 -2.98
C TRP A 102 -12.28 8.81 -3.05
N GLY A 103 -11.37 7.86 -2.83
CA GLY A 103 -11.73 6.45 -2.85
C GLY A 103 -10.54 5.54 -3.12
N ARG A 104 -10.82 4.45 -3.80
CA ARG A 104 -9.85 3.48 -4.32
C ARG A 104 -10.28 3.13 -5.75
N TYR A 105 -9.82 3.93 -6.71
CA TYR A 105 -10.32 3.86 -8.08
C TYR A 105 -9.25 4.11 -9.15
N LEU A 106 -9.60 3.67 -10.36
CA LEU A 106 -9.00 4.10 -11.62
C LEU A 106 -10.08 4.73 -12.49
N LEU A 107 -9.83 5.93 -12.99
CA LEU A 107 -10.65 6.57 -14.01
C LEU A 107 -9.87 6.53 -15.32
N ILE A 108 -10.44 5.84 -16.32
CA ILE A 108 -9.80 5.64 -17.62
C ILE A 108 -10.69 6.27 -18.68
N ARG A 109 -10.09 7.07 -19.55
CA ARG A 109 -10.79 7.78 -20.61
C ARG A 109 -9.99 7.72 -21.92
N ARG A 110 -10.67 7.38 -23.00
CA ARG A 110 -10.15 7.51 -24.36
C ARG A 110 -10.65 8.82 -24.98
N SER A 111 -9.73 9.62 -25.54
CA SER A 111 -10.03 10.86 -26.24
C SER A 111 -9.00 11.11 -27.34
N ALA A 112 -9.45 11.50 -28.54
CA ALA A 112 -8.58 11.91 -29.66
C ALA A 112 -7.39 10.94 -29.97
N GLY A 113 -7.61 9.64 -29.80
CA GLY A 113 -6.56 8.61 -30.07
C GLY A 113 -5.57 8.38 -28.91
N GLU A 114 -5.82 9.01 -27.78
CA GLU A 114 -5.05 8.83 -26.55
C GLU A 114 -5.90 8.18 -25.46
N VAL A 115 -5.23 7.51 -24.52
CA VAL A 115 -5.82 6.93 -23.32
C VAL A 115 -5.27 7.66 -22.12
N ALA A 116 -6.15 8.35 -21.40
CA ALA A 116 -5.84 9.00 -20.13
C ALA A 116 -6.28 8.10 -18.97
N ILE A 117 -5.42 7.94 -17.97
CA ILE A 117 -5.60 7.09 -16.78
C ILE A 117 -5.27 7.93 -15.56
N LEU A 118 -6.27 8.17 -14.70
CA LEU A 118 -6.09 8.76 -13.39
C LEU A 118 -6.17 7.66 -12.34
N ARG A 119 -5.09 7.49 -11.57
CA ARG A 119 -5.08 6.64 -10.38
C ARG A 119 -5.35 7.50 -9.14
N ASP A 120 -6.24 7.04 -8.27
CA ASP A 120 -6.58 7.75 -7.05
C ASP A 120 -5.37 8.00 -6.12
N PRO A 121 -5.42 9.04 -5.26
CA PRO A 121 -4.32 9.38 -4.35
C PRO A 121 -3.98 8.31 -3.31
N SER A 122 -4.90 7.41 -2.93
CA SER A 122 -4.58 6.32 -1.99
C SER A 122 -3.69 5.25 -2.61
N GLY A 123 -3.78 5.08 -3.94
CA GLY A 123 -3.09 4.02 -4.67
C GLY A 123 -3.56 2.61 -4.31
N ALA A 124 -4.74 2.47 -3.70
CA ALA A 124 -5.24 1.19 -3.19
C ALA A 124 -5.52 0.18 -4.32
N VAL A 125 -5.86 0.65 -5.51
CA VAL A 125 -5.95 -0.19 -6.72
C VAL A 125 -4.65 -0.08 -7.49
N ASP A 126 -3.94 -1.19 -7.72
CA ASP A 126 -2.71 -1.17 -8.52
C ASP A 126 -3.02 -0.88 -10.00
N CYS A 127 -2.05 -0.32 -10.71
CA CYS A 127 -2.25 0.07 -12.10
C CYS A 127 -0.94 -0.07 -12.88
N VAL A 128 -0.94 -1.01 -13.81
CA VAL A 128 0.17 -1.24 -14.74
C VAL A 128 -0.35 -1.23 -16.15
N VAL A 129 0.34 -0.54 -17.04
CA VAL A 129 -0.09 -0.31 -18.42
C VAL A 129 1.00 -0.70 -19.43
N TRP A 130 0.56 -1.22 -20.59
CA TRP A 130 1.39 -1.50 -21.74
C TRP A 130 0.58 -1.42 -23.04
N ARG A 131 1.27 -1.41 -24.17
CA ARG A 131 0.62 -1.42 -25.49
C ARG A 131 1.03 -2.67 -26.28
N ARG A 132 0.06 -3.24 -27.01
CA ARG A 132 0.29 -4.32 -27.97
C ARG A 132 -0.78 -4.29 -29.07
N GLY A 133 -0.39 -4.37 -30.34
CA GLY A 133 -1.30 -4.52 -31.47
C GLY A 133 -2.38 -3.46 -31.59
N GLY A 134 -2.07 -2.17 -31.32
CA GLY A 134 -3.05 -1.06 -31.37
C GLY A 134 -4.02 -1.05 -30.18
N VAL A 135 -3.73 -1.82 -29.10
CA VAL A 135 -4.54 -1.85 -27.89
C VAL A 135 -3.66 -1.47 -26.70
N THR A 136 -4.18 -0.58 -25.87
CA THR A 136 -3.65 -0.28 -24.54
C THR A 136 -4.28 -1.23 -23.53
N PHE A 137 -3.45 -1.99 -22.84
CA PHE A 137 -3.83 -2.88 -21.75
C PHE A 137 -3.55 -2.17 -20.42
N VAL A 138 -4.51 -2.23 -19.50
CA VAL A 138 -4.37 -1.79 -18.12
C VAL A 138 -4.73 -2.94 -17.21
N ALA A 139 -3.85 -3.30 -16.28
CA ALA A 139 -4.08 -4.37 -15.32
C ALA A 139 -3.92 -3.87 -13.89
N THR A 140 -4.83 -4.30 -13.01
CA THR A 140 -4.77 -4.00 -11.57
C THR A 140 -4.10 -5.13 -10.77
N GLY A 141 -3.69 -6.21 -11.42
CA GLY A 141 -2.99 -7.35 -10.84
C GLY A 141 -2.22 -8.13 -11.90
N ALA A 142 -1.21 -8.85 -11.45
CA ALA A 142 -0.29 -9.63 -12.31
C ALA A 142 -0.67 -11.11 -12.38
N ASP A 143 -1.96 -11.44 -12.43
CA ASP A 143 -2.42 -12.81 -12.63
C ASP A 143 -1.86 -13.38 -13.96
N ASP A 144 -1.55 -14.68 -14.02
CA ASP A 144 -0.95 -15.33 -15.19
C ASP A 144 -1.86 -15.35 -16.43
N VAL A 145 -3.10 -14.95 -16.26
CA VAL A 145 -4.04 -14.79 -17.40
C VAL A 145 -3.58 -13.73 -18.38
N ILE A 146 -2.78 -12.72 -17.94
CA ILE A 146 -2.28 -11.65 -18.81
C ILE A 146 -1.10 -12.05 -19.69
N ASP A 147 -0.40 -13.15 -19.37
CA ASP A 147 0.87 -13.52 -20.00
C ASP A 147 0.89 -13.50 -21.54
N PRO A 148 -0.14 -13.99 -22.25
CA PRO A 148 -0.13 -13.97 -23.71
C PRO A 148 -0.18 -12.58 -24.32
N TRP A 149 -0.61 -11.57 -23.56
CA TRP A 149 -0.79 -10.20 -24.05
C TRP A 149 0.27 -9.23 -23.57
N LEU A 150 1.21 -9.67 -22.75
CA LEU A 150 2.40 -8.89 -22.42
C LEU A 150 3.20 -8.58 -23.69
N PRO A 151 3.93 -7.45 -23.79
CA PRO A 151 4.82 -7.17 -24.92
C PRO A 151 5.80 -8.31 -25.14
N GLU A 152 6.13 -8.61 -26.40
CA GLU A 152 7.04 -9.73 -26.75
C GLU A 152 8.45 -9.50 -26.19
N SER A 153 8.88 -8.25 -26.12
CA SER A 153 10.16 -7.80 -25.55
C SER A 153 10.20 -7.82 -24.01
N SER A 154 9.06 -8.04 -23.33
CA SER A 154 9.04 -8.04 -21.88
C SER A 154 10.00 -9.07 -21.27
N GLY A 155 10.76 -8.61 -20.30
CA GLY A 155 11.75 -9.38 -19.57
C GLY A 155 11.90 -8.91 -18.13
N ILE A 156 12.80 -9.54 -17.40
CA ILE A 156 13.18 -9.10 -16.06
C ILE A 156 14.20 -7.96 -16.20
N ASP A 157 13.93 -6.84 -15.54
CA ASP A 157 14.88 -5.74 -15.37
C ASP A 157 15.80 -6.05 -14.18
N TRP A 158 16.97 -6.64 -14.50
CA TRP A 158 17.95 -7.02 -13.49
C TRP A 158 18.56 -5.83 -12.75
N GLY A 159 18.57 -4.64 -13.37
CA GLY A 159 19.00 -3.40 -12.72
C GLY A 159 18.03 -3.00 -11.59
N GLU A 160 16.74 -3.07 -11.85
CA GLU A 160 15.71 -2.80 -10.82
C GLU A 160 15.66 -3.93 -9.76
N VAL A 161 15.83 -5.20 -10.14
CA VAL A 161 15.97 -6.31 -9.18
C VAL A 161 17.16 -6.06 -8.25
N ALA A 162 18.33 -5.71 -8.80
CA ALA A 162 19.52 -5.39 -8.00
C ALA A 162 19.29 -4.19 -7.05
N ALA A 163 18.53 -3.19 -7.48
CA ALA A 163 18.19 -2.05 -6.65
C ALA A 163 17.25 -2.43 -5.50
N LEU A 164 16.26 -3.29 -5.72
CA LEU A 164 15.37 -3.83 -4.68
C LEU A 164 16.15 -4.64 -3.64
N ILE A 165 17.10 -5.46 -4.06
CA ILE A 165 17.95 -6.26 -3.16
C ILE A 165 18.84 -5.36 -2.28
N ARG A 166 19.46 -4.33 -2.87
CA ARG A 166 20.33 -3.42 -2.14
C ARG A 166 19.59 -2.56 -1.12
N ARG A 167 18.32 -2.29 -1.35
CA ARG A 167 17.50 -1.41 -0.53
C ARG A 167 16.06 -1.92 -0.38
N PRO A 168 15.87 -3.03 0.35
CA PRO A 168 14.56 -3.70 0.45
C PRO A 168 13.47 -2.84 1.13
N GLY A 169 13.86 -1.80 1.88
CA GLY A 169 12.92 -0.86 2.51
C GLY A 169 12.49 0.32 1.62
N GLU A 170 12.95 0.38 0.36
CA GLU A 170 12.60 1.48 -0.53
C GLU A 170 11.42 1.11 -1.42
N HIS A 171 10.40 1.97 -1.45
CA HIS A 171 9.38 1.88 -2.49
C HIS A 171 9.90 2.49 -3.78
N ARG A 172 10.03 1.66 -4.81
CA ARG A 172 10.46 2.07 -6.14
C ARG A 172 9.25 2.12 -7.07
N HIS A 173 9.10 3.25 -7.78
CA HIS A 173 8.02 3.40 -8.74
C HIS A 173 8.20 2.48 -9.96
N ARG A 174 9.45 2.26 -10.40
CA ARG A 174 9.75 1.36 -11.51
C ARG A 174 9.44 -0.09 -11.18
N LEU A 175 9.04 -0.84 -12.18
CA LEU A 175 8.84 -2.29 -12.08
C LEU A 175 10.14 -3.02 -12.38
N PRO A 176 10.41 -4.16 -11.74
CA PRO A 176 11.49 -5.06 -12.13
C PRO A 176 11.12 -5.91 -13.37
N LEU A 177 10.31 -5.34 -14.26
CA LEU A 177 9.87 -5.88 -15.54
C LEU A 177 10.02 -4.81 -16.62
N THR A 178 10.59 -5.16 -17.76
CA THR A 178 10.70 -4.26 -18.92
C THR A 178 9.37 -4.13 -19.66
N ASP A 179 9.18 -3.00 -20.36
CA ASP A 179 8.03 -2.70 -21.24
C ASP A 179 6.66 -2.65 -20.55
N LEU A 180 6.66 -2.65 -19.22
CA LEU A 180 5.48 -2.43 -18.40
C LEU A 180 5.64 -1.13 -17.62
N THR A 181 4.64 -0.27 -17.65
CA THR A 181 4.68 1.04 -17.01
C THR A 181 3.70 1.09 -15.85
N PRO A 182 4.15 1.29 -14.61
CA PRO A 182 3.26 1.54 -13.49
C PRO A 182 2.70 2.96 -13.55
N VAL A 183 1.48 3.15 -13.07
CA VAL A 183 0.87 4.46 -12.80
C VAL A 183 0.93 4.70 -11.30
N ALA A 184 1.54 5.80 -10.87
CA ALA A 184 1.67 6.11 -9.45
C ALA A 184 0.34 6.55 -8.82
N ALA A 185 0.25 6.48 -7.50
CA ALA A 185 -0.87 7.03 -6.76
C ALA A 185 -0.95 8.57 -6.97
N GLY A 186 -2.13 9.07 -7.35
CA GLY A 186 -2.37 10.47 -7.69
C GLY A 186 -1.76 10.91 -9.03
N GLU A 187 -1.42 10.00 -9.92
CA GLU A 187 -0.88 10.28 -11.26
C GLU A 187 -1.98 10.29 -12.32
N LEU A 188 -1.92 11.25 -13.23
CA LEU A 188 -2.56 11.24 -14.53
C LEU A 188 -1.54 10.80 -15.58
N ARG A 189 -1.78 9.67 -16.23
CA ARG A 189 -0.96 9.16 -17.33
C ARG A 189 -1.75 9.19 -18.62
N THR A 190 -1.18 9.83 -19.64
CA THR A 190 -1.71 9.82 -21.01
C THR A 190 -0.82 8.95 -21.89
N ILE A 191 -1.44 8.10 -22.72
CA ILE A 191 -0.76 7.16 -23.60
C ILE A 191 -1.34 7.30 -24.99
N GLY A 192 -0.50 7.61 -25.96
CA GLY A 192 -0.82 7.73 -27.37
C GLY A 192 0.13 6.95 -28.25
N LYS A 193 -0.06 7.03 -29.58
CA LYS A 193 0.83 6.38 -30.57
C LYS A 193 2.25 6.94 -30.55
N ALA A 194 2.40 8.23 -30.23
CA ALA A 194 3.69 8.93 -30.20
C ALA A 194 4.46 8.75 -28.87
N GLY A 195 3.86 8.08 -27.89
CA GLY A 195 4.45 7.91 -26.55
C GLY A 195 3.46 8.20 -25.44
N GLY A 196 3.96 8.33 -24.22
CA GLY A 196 3.16 8.62 -23.03
C GLY A 196 3.67 9.84 -22.27
N HIS A 197 2.76 10.56 -21.62
CA HIS A 197 3.03 11.66 -20.70
C HIS A 197 2.54 11.31 -19.30
N SER A 198 3.28 11.73 -18.28
CA SER A 198 2.97 11.50 -16.87
C SER A 198 2.93 12.81 -16.14
N GLN A 199 1.90 13.01 -15.33
CA GLN A 199 1.73 14.19 -14.50
C GLN A 199 1.23 13.80 -13.12
N GLN A 200 1.97 14.19 -12.09
CA GLN A 200 1.56 13.98 -10.71
C GLN A 200 0.54 15.04 -10.30
N ILE A 201 -0.73 14.65 -10.22
CA ILE A 201 -1.87 15.51 -9.90
C ILE A 201 -1.97 15.79 -8.41
N TRP A 202 -1.77 14.77 -7.58
CA TRP A 202 -1.81 14.85 -6.13
C TRP A 202 -0.47 14.44 -5.52
N ARG A 203 0.06 15.26 -4.61
CA ARG A 203 1.33 15.00 -3.89
C ARG A 203 1.17 15.30 -2.40
N PRO A 204 1.71 14.47 -1.51
CA PRO A 204 1.71 14.74 -0.06
C PRO A 204 2.32 16.09 0.31
N ALA A 205 3.40 16.50 -0.34
CA ALA A 205 4.05 17.80 -0.10
C ALA A 205 3.14 18.98 -0.43
N ASP A 206 2.28 18.86 -1.45
CA ASP A 206 1.32 19.91 -1.83
C ASP A 206 0.24 20.09 -0.78
N VAL A 207 -0.24 18.99 -0.17
CA VAL A 207 -1.21 19.03 0.92
C VAL A 207 -0.66 19.85 2.09
N TYR A 208 0.57 19.54 2.51
CA TYR A 208 1.22 20.30 3.59
C TYR A 208 1.40 21.77 3.26
N ARG A 209 1.82 22.11 2.02
CA ARG A 209 2.04 23.49 1.59
C ARG A 209 0.78 24.34 1.53
N ARG A 210 -0.37 23.72 1.19
CA ARG A 210 -1.67 24.41 1.06
C ARG A 210 -2.46 24.48 2.35
N ARG A 211 -1.96 23.83 3.43
CA ARG A 211 -2.66 23.83 4.71
C ARG A 211 -2.88 25.25 5.25
N ASP A 212 -4.00 25.46 5.89
CA ASP A 212 -4.17 26.61 6.77
C ASP A 212 -3.68 26.24 8.18
N ALA A 213 -2.63 26.93 8.63
CA ALA A 213 -2.07 26.66 9.96
C ALA A 213 -2.97 27.18 11.09
N ASN A 214 -3.94 28.08 10.80
CA ASN A 214 -4.88 28.62 11.76
C ASN A 214 -6.15 27.77 11.87
N GLU A 215 -6.42 26.93 10.85
CA GLU A 215 -7.58 26.05 10.80
C GLU A 215 -7.13 24.59 10.58
N PRO A 216 -6.58 23.93 11.62
CA PRO A 216 -6.12 22.56 11.50
C PRO A 216 -7.30 21.62 11.23
N PRO A 217 -7.09 20.56 10.39
CA PRO A 217 -8.16 19.63 10.07
C PRO A 217 -8.60 18.83 11.30
N ASP A 218 -9.87 18.45 11.33
CA ASP A 218 -10.37 17.48 12.30
C ASP A 218 -9.94 16.07 11.91
N LEU A 219 -8.85 15.60 12.50
CA LEU A 219 -8.28 14.29 12.27
C LEU A 219 -9.27 13.16 12.60
N LYS A 220 -10.06 13.31 13.68
CA LYS A 220 -11.06 12.31 14.06
C LYS A 220 -12.17 12.21 13.03
N ALA A 221 -12.69 13.34 12.58
CA ALA A 221 -13.73 13.38 11.56
C ALA A 221 -13.26 12.73 10.25
N ALA A 222 -12.02 13.03 9.79
CA ALA A 222 -11.45 12.44 8.60
C ALA A 222 -11.30 10.91 8.71
N VAL A 223 -10.83 10.40 9.85
CA VAL A 223 -10.69 8.96 10.10
C VAL A 223 -12.06 8.28 10.15
N VAL A 224 -13.02 8.84 10.89
CA VAL A 224 -14.38 8.29 11.03
C VAL A 224 -15.08 8.26 9.66
N LEU A 225 -15.00 9.33 8.89
CA LEU A 225 -15.53 9.41 7.54
C LEU A 225 -14.96 8.29 6.66
N ALA A 226 -13.65 8.18 6.60
CA ALA A 226 -12.99 7.21 5.72
C ALA A 226 -13.24 5.75 6.14
N VAL A 227 -13.15 5.44 7.43
CA VAL A 227 -13.41 4.09 7.94
C VAL A 227 -14.85 3.68 7.65
N ARG A 228 -15.81 4.55 7.93
CA ARG A 228 -17.24 4.25 7.74
C ARG A 228 -17.62 4.12 6.27
N ALA A 229 -17.12 5.00 5.40
CA ALA A 229 -17.37 4.94 3.97
C ALA A 229 -16.81 3.66 3.36
N LEU A 230 -15.55 3.33 3.64
CA LEU A 230 -14.90 2.12 3.12
C LEU A 230 -15.48 0.83 3.70
N ALA A 231 -15.88 0.82 4.97
CA ALA A 231 -16.54 -0.33 5.56
C ALA A 231 -17.94 -0.56 4.97
N GLY A 232 -18.68 0.51 4.72
CA GLY A 232 -20.03 0.43 4.18
C GLY A 232 -20.95 -0.48 4.99
N SER A 233 -21.80 -1.23 4.30
CA SER A 233 -22.70 -2.23 4.90
C SER A 233 -22.19 -3.67 4.79
N ARG A 234 -20.93 -3.86 4.44
CA ARG A 234 -20.32 -5.15 4.13
C ARG A 234 -19.89 -5.93 5.38
N ARG A 235 -19.68 -7.22 5.20
CA ARG A 235 -19.17 -8.13 6.23
C ARG A 235 -17.64 -8.21 6.15
N TRP A 236 -16.95 -8.08 7.29
CA TRP A 236 -15.50 -7.96 7.35
C TRP A 236 -14.83 -8.97 8.27
N VAL A 237 -13.57 -9.28 8.00
CA VAL A 237 -12.61 -9.75 8.99
C VAL A 237 -11.76 -8.53 9.39
N ALA A 238 -11.69 -8.20 10.67
CA ALA A 238 -10.93 -7.05 11.15
C ALA A 238 -9.72 -7.49 11.98
N GLU A 239 -8.58 -6.89 11.72
CA GLU A 239 -7.36 -7.14 12.46
C GLU A 239 -7.32 -6.24 13.72
N LEU A 240 -7.12 -6.85 14.89
CA LEU A 240 -7.00 -6.15 16.16
C LEU A 240 -5.67 -6.53 16.84
N SER A 241 -4.60 -5.84 16.46
CA SER A 241 -3.24 -6.17 16.89
C SER A 241 -2.94 -5.83 18.36
N GLY A 242 -3.74 -4.97 19.01
CA GLY A 242 -3.43 -4.36 20.30
C GLY A 242 -2.64 -3.05 20.17
N GLY A 243 -2.30 -2.62 18.96
CA GLY A 243 -1.72 -1.31 18.66
C GLY A 243 -2.78 -0.22 18.56
N LEU A 244 -2.34 1.05 18.66
CA LEU A 244 -3.20 2.23 18.56
C LEU A 244 -3.98 2.28 17.24
N ASP A 245 -3.34 1.99 16.13
CA ASP A 245 -3.91 2.20 14.80
C ASP A 245 -5.09 1.25 14.54
N SER A 246 -4.97 -0.04 14.89
CA SER A 246 -6.09 -0.99 14.80
C SER A 246 -7.21 -0.65 15.81
N ALA A 247 -6.87 -0.12 16.98
CA ALA A 247 -7.85 0.35 17.96
C ALA A 247 -8.63 1.57 17.43
N ILE A 248 -7.97 2.51 16.76
CA ILE A 248 -8.61 3.66 16.11
C ILE A 248 -9.57 3.20 14.99
N VAL A 249 -9.18 2.23 14.16
CA VAL A 249 -10.08 1.68 13.14
C VAL A 249 -11.31 1.03 13.79
N ALA A 250 -11.13 0.27 14.86
CA ALA A 250 -12.25 -0.33 15.60
C ALA A 250 -13.18 0.74 16.23
N ALA A 251 -12.61 1.80 16.78
CA ALA A 251 -13.34 2.93 17.38
C ALA A 251 -14.12 3.73 16.33
N ALA A 252 -13.55 3.92 15.14
CA ALA A 252 -14.16 4.72 14.06
C ALA A 252 -15.37 4.03 13.40
N LEU A 253 -15.49 2.70 13.45
CA LEU A 253 -16.65 1.97 12.96
C LEU A 253 -17.90 2.33 13.79
N SER A 254 -19.06 2.43 13.15
CA SER A 254 -20.34 2.52 13.85
C SER A 254 -20.68 1.21 14.57
N ILE A 255 -21.64 1.25 15.51
CA ILE A 255 -22.10 0.05 16.22
C ILE A 255 -22.59 -1.01 15.23
N ASP A 256 -23.39 -0.60 14.24
CA ASP A 256 -23.91 -1.53 13.22
C ASP A 256 -22.81 -2.11 12.33
N GLN A 257 -21.78 -1.33 12.04
CA GLN A 257 -20.63 -1.82 11.25
C GLN A 257 -19.77 -2.78 12.07
N ARG A 258 -19.55 -2.50 13.37
CA ARG A 258 -18.87 -3.44 14.28
C ARG A 258 -19.61 -4.77 14.37
N ALA A 259 -20.95 -4.74 14.43
CA ALA A 259 -21.79 -5.95 14.44
C ALA A 259 -21.67 -6.78 13.14
N LYS A 260 -21.28 -6.17 12.03
CA LYS A 260 -21.02 -6.86 10.74
C LYS A 260 -19.61 -7.39 10.60
N VAL A 261 -18.71 -7.13 11.54
CA VAL A 261 -17.39 -7.76 11.55
C VAL A 261 -17.55 -9.21 11.98
N ALA A 262 -17.32 -10.13 11.03
CA ALA A 262 -17.52 -11.56 11.22
C ALA A 262 -16.47 -12.20 12.14
N ALA A 263 -15.26 -11.62 12.18
CA ALA A 263 -14.21 -12.00 13.11
C ALA A 263 -13.28 -10.81 13.41
N TRP A 264 -13.02 -10.58 14.69
CA TRP A 264 -11.96 -9.72 15.19
C TRP A 264 -10.76 -10.58 15.51
N VAL A 265 -9.65 -10.42 14.80
CA VAL A 265 -8.53 -11.37 14.86
C VAL A 265 -7.30 -10.71 15.46
N ASN A 266 -6.73 -11.36 16.48
CA ASN A 266 -5.42 -11.05 17.02
C ASN A 266 -4.46 -12.21 16.77
N HIS A 267 -3.41 -11.97 16.01
CA HIS A 267 -2.32 -12.92 15.84
C HIS A 267 -1.24 -12.61 16.85
N TYR A 268 -1.01 -13.51 17.79
CA TYR A 268 -0.04 -13.34 18.86
C TYR A 268 1.14 -14.29 18.79
N VAL A 269 2.22 -13.96 19.46
CA VAL A 269 3.40 -14.79 19.66
C VAL A 269 3.57 -15.04 21.16
N ASP A 270 4.04 -16.23 21.53
CA ASP A 270 4.35 -16.57 22.94
C ASP A 270 5.75 -16.00 23.31
N HIS A 271 5.92 -14.71 23.14
CA HIS A 271 7.13 -14.01 23.54
C HIS A 271 6.73 -12.69 24.22
N ARG A 272 7.20 -12.47 25.44
CA ARG A 272 6.76 -11.36 26.30
C ARG A 272 6.74 -9.99 25.63
N GLU A 273 7.74 -9.72 24.79
CA GLU A 273 7.89 -8.41 24.11
C GLU A 273 6.97 -8.27 22.88
N GLY A 274 6.54 -9.40 22.30
CA GLY A 274 5.65 -9.45 21.14
C GLY A 274 4.21 -9.82 21.45
N ASP A 275 3.90 -10.25 22.69
CA ASP A 275 2.53 -10.60 23.09
C ASP A 275 1.72 -9.35 23.43
N GLU A 276 0.82 -9.00 22.54
CA GLU A 276 -0.07 -7.83 22.65
C GLU A 276 -1.53 -8.22 22.98
N ARG A 277 -1.79 -9.48 23.38
CA ARG A 277 -3.16 -9.97 23.66
C ARG A 277 -3.91 -9.13 24.68
N ASP A 278 -3.28 -8.71 25.77
CA ASP A 278 -3.96 -7.95 26.82
C ASP A 278 -4.43 -6.58 26.30
N TYR A 279 -3.69 -5.96 25.39
CA TYR A 279 -4.09 -4.74 24.71
C TYR A 279 -5.25 -4.99 23.75
N ALA A 280 -5.17 -6.03 22.92
CA ALA A 280 -6.24 -6.40 22.01
C ALA A 280 -7.55 -6.76 22.76
N ARG A 281 -7.44 -7.52 23.86
CA ARG A 281 -8.56 -7.83 24.77
C ARG A 281 -9.19 -6.59 25.39
N ALA A 282 -8.36 -5.59 25.75
CA ALA A 282 -8.87 -4.33 26.32
C ALA A 282 -9.72 -3.57 25.28
N VAL A 283 -9.28 -3.49 24.03
CA VAL A 283 -10.05 -2.87 22.94
C VAL A 283 -11.32 -3.67 22.66
N ALA A 284 -11.22 -5.00 22.58
CA ALA A 284 -12.39 -5.87 22.35
C ALA A 284 -13.46 -5.70 23.43
N ARG A 285 -13.07 -5.69 24.72
CA ARG A 285 -13.99 -5.44 25.84
C ARG A 285 -14.61 -4.06 25.78
N HIS A 286 -13.83 -3.02 25.45
CA HIS A 286 -14.30 -1.64 25.36
C HIS A 286 -15.41 -1.48 24.32
N HIS A 287 -15.29 -2.16 23.19
CA HIS A 287 -16.28 -2.11 22.13
C HIS A 287 -17.32 -3.23 22.17
N GLY A 288 -17.27 -4.13 23.16
CA GLY A 288 -18.22 -5.23 23.31
C GLY A 288 -18.14 -6.27 22.18
N VAL A 289 -16.95 -6.51 21.62
CA VAL A 289 -16.74 -7.44 20.51
C VAL A 289 -15.99 -8.70 20.96
N VAL A 290 -16.22 -9.82 20.27
CA VAL A 290 -15.56 -11.11 20.55
C VAL A 290 -14.23 -11.16 19.79
N LEU A 291 -13.13 -11.36 20.51
CA LEU A 291 -11.79 -11.48 19.95
C LEU A 291 -11.44 -12.93 19.65
N THR A 292 -10.97 -13.20 18.44
CA THR A 292 -10.37 -14.48 18.05
C THR A 292 -8.86 -14.36 18.17
N GLU A 293 -8.26 -15.12 19.07
CA GLU A 293 -6.82 -15.14 19.29
C GLU A 293 -6.19 -16.31 18.51
N VAL A 294 -5.19 -16.00 17.69
CA VAL A 294 -4.50 -16.95 16.82
C VAL A 294 -3.02 -16.96 17.19
N ARG A 295 -2.51 -18.10 17.61
CA ARG A 295 -1.10 -18.28 17.90
C ARG A 295 -0.31 -18.37 16.60
N ARG A 296 0.78 -17.62 16.50
CA ARG A 296 1.78 -17.78 15.43
C ARG A 296 2.75 -18.90 15.81
N GLU A 297 2.80 -19.95 15.00
CA GLU A 297 3.59 -21.16 15.27
C GLU A 297 4.96 -21.17 14.55
N GLY A 298 5.40 -20.05 14.02
CA GLY A 298 6.61 -19.92 13.20
C GLY A 298 6.29 -19.72 11.72
N LEU A 299 7.33 -19.78 10.88
CA LEU A 299 7.18 -19.57 9.43
C LEU A 299 7.34 -20.91 8.70
N ARG A 300 6.31 -21.32 7.98
CA ARG A 300 6.33 -22.50 7.11
C ARG A 300 6.85 -22.12 5.73
N LEU A 301 8.12 -21.65 5.67
CA LEU A 301 8.76 -21.24 4.42
C LEU A 301 9.18 -22.46 3.58
N ASN A 302 8.76 -22.48 2.32
CA ASN A 302 9.26 -23.34 1.26
C ASN A 302 9.07 -22.66 -0.10
N ALA A 303 9.67 -23.19 -1.15
CA ALA A 303 9.63 -22.61 -2.50
C ALA A 303 8.20 -22.42 -3.00
N GLN A 304 7.33 -23.44 -2.87
CA GLN A 304 5.95 -23.39 -3.33
C GLN A 304 5.14 -22.26 -2.69
N ARG A 305 5.29 -22.04 -1.37
CA ARG A 305 4.56 -20.97 -0.66
C ARG A 305 5.07 -19.59 -1.03
N LEU A 306 6.38 -19.43 -1.16
CA LEU A 306 6.97 -18.16 -1.61
C LEU A 306 6.56 -17.83 -3.04
N GLU A 307 6.64 -18.80 -3.96
CA GLU A 307 6.21 -18.64 -5.35
C GLU A 307 4.71 -18.40 -5.48
N ALA A 308 3.90 -18.97 -4.57
CA ALA A 308 2.49 -18.68 -4.53
C ALA A 308 2.20 -17.19 -4.27
N GLY A 309 2.99 -16.48 -3.45
CA GLY A 309 2.88 -15.03 -3.24
C GLY A 309 3.46 -14.17 -4.37
N ALA A 310 4.15 -14.78 -5.33
CA ALA A 310 4.94 -14.08 -6.33
C ALA A 310 4.18 -13.63 -7.59
N ASP A 311 2.86 -13.85 -7.68
CA ASP A 311 2.00 -13.39 -8.77
C ASP A 311 1.60 -11.91 -8.60
N ALA A 312 2.60 -11.03 -8.55
CA ALA A 312 2.46 -9.57 -8.49
C ALA A 312 3.46 -8.92 -9.46
N PHE A 313 3.23 -7.68 -9.86
CA PHE A 313 4.17 -6.95 -10.73
C PHE A 313 5.50 -6.61 -10.04
N ARG A 314 5.56 -6.73 -8.72
CA ARG A 314 6.75 -6.54 -7.88
C ARG A 314 6.81 -7.64 -6.81
N PRO A 315 7.97 -7.92 -6.23
CA PRO A 315 8.05 -8.72 -5.01
C PRO A 315 7.14 -8.12 -3.93
N ALA A 316 6.28 -8.94 -3.33
CA ALA A 316 5.24 -8.49 -2.41
C ALA A 316 5.79 -8.30 -0.99
N SER A 317 6.19 -7.08 -0.64
CA SER A 317 6.67 -6.75 0.71
C SER A 317 5.64 -7.01 1.82
N ASN A 318 4.35 -7.08 1.45
CA ASN A 318 3.25 -7.35 2.38
C ASN A 318 3.06 -8.85 2.69
N ASP A 319 3.75 -9.74 1.98
CA ASP A 319 3.66 -11.20 2.13
C ASP A 319 4.87 -11.80 2.88
N ILE A 320 5.54 -11.01 3.71
CA ILE A 320 6.67 -11.47 4.54
C ILE A 320 6.27 -12.62 5.47
N ASP A 321 5.04 -12.61 5.97
CA ASP A 321 4.47 -13.68 6.78
C ASP A 321 3.34 -14.38 6.01
N PRO A 322 3.65 -15.43 5.23
CA PRO A 322 2.63 -16.14 4.45
C PRO A 322 1.62 -16.89 5.32
N ASP A 323 2.01 -17.35 6.51
CA ASP A 323 1.10 -18.08 7.41
C ASP A 323 0.02 -17.17 7.99
N TYR A 324 0.43 -15.96 8.40
CA TYR A 324 -0.49 -14.91 8.84
C TYR A 324 -1.47 -14.49 7.72
N ASN A 325 -0.95 -14.28 6.51
CA ASN A 325 -1.78 -13.87 5.38
C ASN A 325 -2.73 -14.97 4.91
N ASP A 326 -2.32 -16.24 4.96
CA ASP A 326 -3.16 -17.39 4.64
C ASP A 326 -4.31 -17.53 5.66
N ASP A 327 -4.05 -17.40 6.97
CA ASP A 327 -5.12 -17.45 8.00
C ASP A 327 -6.20 -16.38 7.76
N ILE A 328 -5.79 -15.16 7.45
CA ILE A 328 -6.75 -14.09 7.12
C ILE A 328 -7.53 -14.45 5.84
N ALA A 329 -6.87 -14.95 4.78
CA ALA A 329 -7.53 -15.34 3.55
C ALA A 329 -8.55 -16.50 3.79
N GLU A 330 -8.17 -17.50 4.57
CA GLU A 330 -9.05 -18.63 4.93
C GLU A 330 -10.28 -18.15 5.69
N ARG A 331 -10.12 -17.24 6.66
CA ARG A 331 -11.25 -16.66 7.41
C ARG A 331 -12.17 -15.85 6.53
N ILE A 332 -11.62 -15.03 5.62
CA ILE A 332 -12.44 -14.28 4.66
C ILE A 332 -13.31 -15.25 3.85
N GLY A 333 -12.73 -16.35 3.35
CA GLY A 333 -13.47 -17.35 2.59
C GLY A 333 -14.50 -18.12 3.43
N ALA A 334 -14.11 -18.62 4.60
CA ALA A 334 -14.96 -19.42 5.48
C ALA A 334 -16.15 -18.64 6.07
N LEU A 335 -15.96 -17.35 6.32
CA LEU A 335 -16.99 -16.47 6.89
C LEU A 335 -17.74 -15.69 5.81
N GLU A 336 -17.47 -15.94 4.52
CA GLU A 336 -18.05 -15.21 3.39
C GLU A 336 -17.91 -13.69 3.54
N ALA A 337 -16.80 -13.25 4.14
CA ALA A 337 -16.53 -11.83 4.33
C ALA A 337 -16.16 -11.15 2.99
N TRP A 338 -16.45 -9.88 2.88
CA TRP A 338 -16.09 -9.11 1.70
C TRP A 338 -14.57 -8.90 1.57
N GLY A 339 -13.90 -8.80 2.73
CA GLY A 339 -12.46 -8.62 2.81
C GLY A 339 -11.97 -8.43 4.24
N SER A 340 -10.75 -7.89 4.37
CA SER A 340 -10.14 -7.52 5.65
C SER A 340 -10.00 -6.01 5.83
N LEU A 341 -10.22 -5.53 7.08
CA LEU A 341 -9.94 -4.18 7.54
C LEU A 341 -8.69 -4.20 8.42
N THR A 342 -7.75 -3.30 8.16
CA THR A 342 -6.47 -3.23 8.88
C THR A 342 -6.20 -1.84 9.45
N GLY A 343 -5.27 -1.75 10.40
CA GLY A 343 -4.70 -0.49 10.90
C GLY A 343 -3.43 -0.06 10.16
N GLN A 344 -3.07 -0.69 9.04
CA GLN A 344 -1.85 -0.38 8.31
C GLN A 344 -1.81 1.09 7.84
N GLY A 345 -0.63 1.69 7.89
CA GLY A 345 -0.40 3.08 7.51
C GLY A 345 -0.54 4.10 8.64
N GLY A 346 -1.20 3.75 9.76
CA GLY A 346 -1.36 4.67 10.89
C GLY A 346 -0.03 5.19 11.46
N ASP A 347 0.98 4.33 11.53
CA ASP A 347 2.33 4.72 11.96
C ASP A 347 2.92 5.87 11.12
N ALA A 348 2.66 5.89 9.82
CA ALA A 348 3.13 6.94 8.91
C ALA A 348 2.23 8.19 8.96
N VAL A 349 0.90 8.00 8.87
CA VAL A 349 -0.06 9.11 8.85
C VAL A 349 -0.06 9.89 10.16
N PHE A 350 -0.07 9.19 11.30
CA PHE A 350 -0.12 9.78 12.64
C PHE A 350 1.27 10.11 13.20
N PHE A 351 2.35 9.77 12.49
CA PHE A 351 3.73 10.05 12.84
C PHE A 351 4.23 9.29 14.08
N GLN A 352 4.53 8.02 13.94
CA GLN A 352 5.15 7.20 15.01
C GLN A 352 6.68 7.29 15.04
N MET A 353 7.29 8.25 14.39
CA MET A 353 8.74 8.30 14.21
C MET A 353 9.42 9.19 15.26
N PRO A 354 10.09 8.62 16.31
CA PRO A 354 10.85 9.41 17.26
C PRO A 354 12.10 9.99 16.57
N THR A 355 12.10 11.30 16.31
CA THR A 355 13.20 11.96 15.59
C THR A 355 13.45 13.38 16.07
N LEU A 356 14.73 13.78 16.11
CA LEU A 356 15.13 15.18 16.35
C LEU A 356 14.66 16.14 15.25
N LEU A 357 14.30 15.61 14.08
CA LEU A 357 13.82 16.42 12.95
C LEU A 357 12.57 17.24 13.28
N VAL A 358 11.73 16.78 14.24
CA VAL A 358 10.58 17.57 14.73
C VAL A 358 11.03 18.91 15.33
N GLY A 359 12.15 18.93 16.03
CA GLY A 359 12.73 20.17 16.53
C GLY A 359 13.23 21.09 15.41
N LEU A 360 13.73 20.52 14.31
CA LEU A 360 14.10 21.32 13.13
C LEU A 360 12.86 21.87 12.42
N ASP A 361 11.75 21.14 12.39
CA ASP A 361 10.48 21.62 11.83
C ASP A 361 9.96 22.83 12.62
N GLU A 362 10.02 22.78 13.97
CA GLU A 362 9.66 23.94 14.81
C GLU A 362 10.51 25.17 14.46
N ILE A 363 11.83 25.00 14.30
CA ILE A 363 12.73 26.09 13.91
C ILE A 363 12.43 26.57 12.48
N TRP A 364 12.18 25.65 11.55
CA TRP A 364 11.88 25.96 10.16
C TRP A 364 10.60 26.80 10.03
N GLU A 365 9.53 26.40 10.75
CA GLU A 365 8.23 27.05 10.67
C GLU A 365 8.19 28.40 11.39
N ARG A 366 8.84 28.50 12.55
CA ARG A 366 8.75 29.66 13.45
C ARG A 366 9.98 30.55 13.46
N ARG A 367 11.07 30.11 12.84
CA ARG A 367 12.35 30.85 12.83
C ARG A 367 12.78 31.31 14.21
N LEU A 368 12.90 32.64 14.45
CA LEU A 368 13.29 33.21 15.75
C LEU A 368 12.21 33.05 16.85
N GLY A 369 10.98 32.69 16.46
CA GLY A 369 9.88 32.42 17.39
C GLY A 369 9.78 30.93 17.80
N ALA A 370 10.80 30.11 17.56
CA ALA A 370 10.81 28.71 17.94
C ALA A 370 10.61 28.52 19.46
N ARG A 371 9.68 27.64 19.83
CA ARG A 371 9.32 27.41 21.23
C ARG A 371 10.35 26.51 21.90
N VAL A 372 11.12 27.04 22.84
CA VAL A 372 12.14 26.31 23.61
C VAL A 372 11.52 25.09 24.32
N GLU A 373 10.28 25.22 24.77
CA GLU A 373 9.53 24.13 25.40
C GLU A 373 9.38 22.90 24.48
N VAL A 374 9.09 23.11 23.19
CA VAL A 374 8.97 22.03 22.20
C VAL A 374 10.31 21.33 22.06
N LEU A 375 11.39 22.10 21.90
CA LEU A 375 12.75 21.56 21.77
C LEU A 375 13.15 20.78 23.03
N HIS A 376 12.82 21.30 24.22
CA HIS A 376 13.11 20.62 25.49
C HIS A 376 12.32 19.30 25.64
N ARG A 377 11.02 19.30 25.29
CA ARG A 377 10.20 18.09 25.33
C ARG A 377 10.70 17.03 24.35
N MET A 378 11.11 17.42 23.14
CA MET A 378 11.71 16.52 22.16
C MET A 378 13.02 15.92 22.68
N SER A 379 13.89 16.75 23.27
CA SER A 379 15.15 16.32 23.88
C SER A 379 14.93 15.25 24.96
N ARG A 380 13.97 15.49 25.85
CA ARG A 380 13.61 14.52 26.92
C ARG A 380 13.04 13.22 26.36
N TRP A 381 12.15 13.32 25.38
CA TRP A 381 11.53 12.16 24.74
C TRP A 381 12.58 11.26 24.09
N LEU A 382 13.51 11.88 23.34
CA LEU A 382 14.56 11.17 22.62
C LEU A 382 15.79 10.83 23.47
N ARG A 383 15.85 11.33 24.73
CA ARG A 383 17.01 11.23 25.62
C ARG A 383 18.31 11.71 24.97
N ARG A 384 18.23 12.82 24.20
CA ARG A 384 19.35 13.43 23.48
C ARG A 384 19.43 14.93 23.79
N PRO A 385 20.64 15.50 23.88
CA PRO A 385 20.82 16.93 24.18
C PRO A 385 20.26 17.82 23.08
N LEU A 386 19.70 18.97 23.46
CA LEU A 386 19.10 19.98 22.58
C LEU A 386 20.01 20.47 21.45
N TRP A 387 21.30 20.64 21.74
CA TRP A 387 22.26 21.17 20.77
C TRP A 387 22.50 20.20 19.59
N LEU A 388 22.26 18.90 19.76
CA LEU A 388 22.27 17.93 18.65
C LEU A 388 21.18 18.23 17.62
N THR A 389 20.08 18.83 18.02
CA THR A 389 19.02 19.28 17.09
C THR A 389 19.55 20.34 16.13
N ALA A 390 20.39 21.28 16.63
CA ALA A 390 21.01 22.31 15.82
C ALA A 390 22.15 21.79 14.91
N LEU A 391 22.80 20.68 15.33
CA LEU A 391 23.87 20.02 14.59
C LEU A 391 23.40 18.91 13.64
N ALA A 392 22.10 18.62 13.57
CA ALA A 392 21.54 17.60 12.70
C ALA A 392 21.76 17.94 11.21
N ARG A 393 23.03 18.05 10.82
CA ARG A 393 23.48 18.02 9.41
C ARG A 393 23.03 16.75 8.69
N ASP A 394 22.82 15.70 9.47
CA ASP A 394 22.49 14.35 8.99
C ASP A 394 21.10 14.24 8.35
N TRP A 395 20.18 15.19 8.60
CA TRP A 395 18.88 15.14 7.92
C TRP A 395 19.02 15.24 6.39
N ARG A 396 20.01 16.00 5.90
CA ARG A 396 20.34 16.10 4.47
C ARG A 396 20.90 14.78 3.94
N GLU A 397 21.64 14.04 4.76
CA GLU A 397 22.11 12.70 4.43
C GLU A 397 20.99 11.68 4.51
N GLU A 398 20.14 11.74 5.52
CA GLU A 398 18.96 10.87 5.63
C GLU A 398 17.97 11.10 4.47
N VAL A 399 17.76 12.35 4.06
CA VAL A 399 17.02 12.70 2.83
C VAL A 399 17.81 12.32 1.57
N ARG A 400 19.15 12.43 1.57
CA ARG A 400 20.01 12.02 0.45
C ARG A 400 20.09 10.50 0.30
N HIS A 401 20.12 9.74 1.37
CA HIS A 401 20.01 8.28 1.31
C HIS A 401 18.70 7.84 0.66
N ARG A 402 17.66 8.67 0.77
CA ARG A 402 16.37 8.49 0.09
C ARG A 402 16.33 9.08 -1.32
N ALA A 403 17.37 9.81 -1.74
CA ALA A 403 17.45 10.40 -3.09
C ALA A 403 17.54 9.36 -4.23
N GLY A 404 17.77 8.09 -3.91
CA GLY A 404 17.66 6.96 -4.84
C GLY A 404 16.23 6.41 -4.99
N TRP A 405 15.29 6.90 -4.21
CA TRP A 405 13.90 6.49 -4.29
C TRP A 405 13.25 7.13 -5.52
N THR A 406 12.56 6.32 -6.31
CA THR A 406 11.99 6.78 -7.58
C THR A 406 10.50 7.09 -7.49
N HIS A 407 9.93 7.14 -6.28
CA HIS A 407 8.51 7.44 -6.11
C HIS A 407 8.23 8.93 -6.37
N PRO A 408 7.24 9.30 -7.22
CA PRO A 408 6.98 10.71 -7.59
C PRO A 408 6.65 11.63 -6.41
N TRP A 409 6.13 11.09 -5.30
CA TRP A 409 5.86 11.87 -4.09
C TRP A 409 7.12 12.45 -3.43
N LEU A 410 8.30 11.93 -3.78
CA LEU A 410 9.58 12.30 -3.15
C LEU A 410 10.35 13.37 -3.94
N GLU A 411 9.87 13.79 -5.11
CA GLU A 411 10.55 14.75 -5.96
C GLU A 411 10.72 16.12 -5.27
N ASP A 412 9.73 16.56 -4.50
CA ASP A 412 9.68 17.90 -3.88
C ASP A 412 9.95 17.92 -2.36
N LEU A 413 10.62 16.91 -1.82
CA LEU A 413 10.87 16.82 -0.36
C LEU A 413 11.61 18.02 0.22
N LYS A 414 12.38 18.75 -0.60
CA LYS A 414 13.09 19.96 -0.17
C LYS A 414 12.15 21.14 0.12
N SER A 415 10.91 21.08 -0.35
CA SER A 415 9.89 22.11 -0.16
C SER A 415 9.12 22.02 1.14
N VAL A 416 9.34 20.97 1.92
CA VAL A 416 8.71 20.73 3.22
C VAL A 416 9.76 20.60 4.33
N PRO A 417 9.39 20.84 5.59
CA PRO A 417 10.32 20.70 6.71
C PRO A 417 10.82 19.25 6.87
N PRO A 418 11.98 19.05 7.53
CA PRO A 418 12.65 17.75 7.59
C PRO A 418 11.83 16.58 8.14
N ALA A 419 11.10 16.76 9.24
CA ALA A 419 10.27 15.70 9.78
C ALA A 419 9.04 15.43 8.90
N LYS A 420 8.49 16.47 8.23
CA LYS A 420 7.46 16.28 7.20
C LYS A 420 7.99 15.51 6.00
N ALA A 421 9.21 15.77 5.54
CA ALA A 421 9.85 14.98 4.50
C ALA A 421 9.97 13.50 4.91
N LEU A 422 10.27 13.21 6.18
CA LEU A 422 10.28 11.87 6.72
C LEU A 422 8.86 11.24 6.69
N GLN A 423 7.82 12.00 7.06
CA GLN A 423 6.42 11.53 6.99
C GLN A 423 6.01 11.19 5.56
N VAL A 424 6.31 12.08 4.59
CA VAL A 424 6.04 11.83 3.16
C VAL A 424 6.75 10.57 2.67
N SER A 425 8.02 10.38 3.07
CA SER A 425 8.78 9.18 2.73
C SER A 425 8.16 7.91 3.32
N ALA A 426 7.67 7.97 4.57
CA ALA A 426 6.98 6.85 5.21
C ALA A 426 5.65 6.52 4.52
N LEU A 427 4.88 7.54 4.09
CA LEU A 427 3.66 7.35 3.30
C LEU A 427 3.95 6.74 1.92
N ALA A 428 5.03 7.17 1.25
CA ALA A 428 5.47 6.56 0.00
C ALA A 428 5.85 5.08 0.21
N PHE A 429 6.52 4.74 1.31
CA PHE A 429 6.79 3.35 1.67
C PHE A 429 5.49 2.56 1.91
N CYS A 430 4.47 3.16 2.53
CA CYS A 430 3.18 2.51 2.77
C CYS A 430 2.46 2.09 1.47
N GLN A 431 2.84 2.63 0.29
CA GLN A 431 2.34 2.14 -0.99
C GLN A 431 2.70 0.67 -1.24
N THR A 432 3.71 0.12 -0.54
CA THR A 432 4.02 -1.31 -0.58
C THR A 432 2.94 -2.20 0.06
N PHE A 433 2.06 -1.62 0.90
CA PHE A 433 0.93 -2.31 1.53
C PHE A 433 -0.33 -2.32 0.66
N GLN A 434 -0.32 -1.56 -0.44
CA GLN A 434 -1.38 -1.55 -1.43
C GLN A 434 -1.10 -2.61 -2.52
N GLY A 435 -2.13 -3.03 -3.21
CA GLY A 435 -2.00 -4.02 -4.26
C GLY A 435 -2.18 -5.48 -3.80
N PRO A 436 -2.02 -6.42 -4.73
CA PRO A 436 -2.30 -7.83 -4.49
C PRO A 436 -1.34 -8.45 -3.45
N ALA A 437 -1.92 -9.19 -2.49
CA ALA A 437 -1.22 -9.98 -1.49
C ALA A 437 -1.91 -11.35 -1.33
N ILE A 438 -1.31 -12.27 -0.59
CA ILE A 438 -1.93 -13.59 -0.32
C ILE A 438 -3.32 -13.41 0.28
N ARG A 439 -3.49 -12.50 1.25
CA ARG A 439 -4.78 -12.22 1.89
C ARG A 439 -5.85 -11.70 0.93
N SER A 440 -5.44 -11.00 -0.13
CA SER A 440 -6.38 -10.45 -1.13
C SER A 440 -6.92 -11.48 -2.13
N ARG A 441 -6.50 -12.74 -2.07
CA ARG A 441 -7.02 -13.81 -2.93
C ARG A 441 -8.47 -14.17 -2.67
N ARG A 442 -8.94 -13.99 -1.44
CA ARG A 442 -10.29 -14.34 -1.02
C ARG A 442 -11.21 -13.14 -0.82
N GLY A 443 -10.66 -11.93 -0.73
CA GLY A 443 -11.42 -10.69 -0.55
C GLY A 443 -10.54 -9.47 -0.66
N ALA A 444 -11.14 -8.28 -0.58
CA ALA A 444 -10.38 -7.03 -0.60
C ALA A 444 -9.54 -6.87 0.68
N CYS A 445 -8.35 -6.31 0.54
CA CYS A 445 -7.57 -5.82 1.67
C CYS A 445 -7.70 -4.30 1.74
N VAL A 446 -8.34 -3.78 2.78
CA VAL A 446 -8.60 -2.35 2.91
C VAL A 446 -7.86 -1.76 4.09
N ASN A 447 -7.08 -0.73 3.79
CA ASN A 447 -6.26 0.03 4.74
C ASN A 447 -6.85 1.44 4.91
N PRO A 448 -7.90 1.65 5.74
CA PRO A 448 -8.64 2.90 5.78
C PRO A 448 -7.77 4.12 6.17
N LEU A 449 -6.72 3.90 6.96
CA LEU A 449 -5.81 4.97 7.38
C LEU A 449 -4.91 5.47 6.24
N LEU A 450 -4.81 4.75 5.12
CA LEU A 450 -4.13 5.17 3.89
C LEU A 450 -5.09 5.78 2.86
N SER A 451 -6.33 6.05 3.21
CA SER A 451 -7.26 6.79 2.35
C SER A 451 -6.87 8.25 2.22
N GLN A 452 -7.24 8.87 1.09
CA GLN A 452 -6.90 10.27 0.82
C GLN A 452 -7.31 11.22 1.96
N PRO A 453 -8.56 11.21 2.50
CA PRO A 453 -8.96 12.14 3.56
C PRO A 453 -8.09 12.01 4.83
N VAL A 454 -7.72 10.79 5.20
CA VAL A 454 -6.91 10.55 6.41
C VAL A 454 -5.47 10.97 6.18
N MET A 455 -4.90 10.67 5.02
CA MET A 455 -3.56 11.14 4.65
C MET A 455 -3.50 12.68 4.61
N GLU A 456 -4.50 13.33 4.01
CA GLU A 456 -4.56 14.80 3.93
C GLU A 456 -4.66 15.43 5.32
N ALA A 457 -5.52 14.90 6.19
CA ALA A 457 -5.63 15.39 7.57
C ALA A 457 -4.30 15.22 8.35
N GLY A 458 -3.65 14.06 8.26
CA GLY A 458 -2.37 13.81 8.90
C GLY A 458 -1.22 14.65 8.33
N LEU A 459 -1.23 14.91 7.02
CA LEU A 459 -0.23 15.74 6.35
C LEU A 459 -0.40 17.24 6.68
N ALA A 460 -1.63 17.72 6.78
CA ALA A 460 -1.90 19.12 7.07
C ALA A 460 -1.54 19.53 8.52
N LEU A 461 -1.52 18.59 9.47
CA LEU A 461 -1.01 18.85 10.83
C LEU A 461 0.52 19.04 10.80
N SER A 462 1.07 19.91 11.65
CA SER A 462 2.53 20.02 11.80
C SER A 462 3.10 18.75 12.46
N SER A 463 4.40 18.47 12.24
CA SER A 463 5.06 17.36 12.92
C SER A 463 5.09 17.56 14.46
N VAL A 464 5.10 18.83 14.88
CA VAL A 464 5.03 19.21 16.31
C VAL A 464 3.67 18.85 16.89
N ASP A 465 2.56 19.13 16.18
CA ASP A 465 1.20 18.78 16.64
C ASP A 465 1.01 17.27 16.66
N LEU A 466 1.51 16.56 15.65
CA LEU A 466 1.47 15.09 15.58
C LEU A 466 2.25 14.42 16.72
N THR A 467 3.23 15.13 17.31
CA THR A 467 4.08 14.63 18.41
C THR A 467 4.03 15.49 19.67
N TRP A 468 2.95 16.27 19.85
CA TRP A 468 2.81 17.18 20.96
C TRP A 468 3.08 16.52 22.33
N GLY A 469 3.77 17.26 23.20
CA GLY A 469 4.15 16.74 24.51
C GLY A 469 5.34 15.77 24.51
N GLY A 470 6.02 15.59 23.37
CA GLY A 470 7.11 14.64 23.22
C GLY A 470 6.61 13.20 23.22
N ARG A 471 5.60 12.94 22.39
CA ARG A 471 4.96 11.63 22.29
C ARG A 471 4.62 11.31 20.83
N ASP A 472 4.80 10.05 20.45
CA ASP A 472 4.39 9.56 19.14
C ASP A 472 2.85 9.61 18.98
N ARG A 473 2.38 9.94 17.80
CA ARG A 473 0.96 9.94 17.42
C ARG A 473 0.07 10.74 18.40
N ALA A 474 0.61 11.83 18.97
CA ALA A 474 -0.07 12.59 20.03
C ALA A 474 -1.43 13.14 19.56
N ALA A 475 -1.51 13.69 18.35
CA ALA A 475 -2.77 14.18 17.79
C ALA A 475 -3.82 13.07 17.67
N ALA A 476 -3.46 11.89 17.18
CA ALA A 476 -4.38 10.75 17.07
C ALA A 476 -4.82 10.23 18.45
N ARG A 477 -3.91 10.18 19.43
CA ARG A 477 -4.25 9.81 20.82
C ARG A 477 -5.24 10.80 21.45
N ALA A 478 -5.04 12.09 21.24
CA ALA A 478 -5.95 13.14 21.74
C ALA A 478 -7.30 13.07 21.02
N ALA A 479 -7.31 12.89 19.69
CA ALA A 479 -8.54 12.82 18.90
C ALA A 479 -9.45 11.64 19.29
N PHE A 480 -8.88 10.52 19.72
CA PHE A 480 -9.60 9.30 20.10
C PHE A 480 -9.55 9.00 21.60
N ALA A 481 -9.33 10.03 22.45
CA ALA A 481 -9.17 9.84 23.89
C ALA A 481 -10.40 9.19 24.56
N ASP A 482 -11.60 9.49 24.08
CA ASP A 482 -12.86 8.97 24.61
C ASP A 482 -13.29 7.63 23.99
N ASP A 483 -12.68 7.24 22.85
CA ASP A 483 -13.13 6.09 22.06
C ASP A 483 -12.18 4.88 22.16
N VAL A 484 -10.97 5.07 22.69
CA VAL A 484 -9.94 4.05 22.80
C VAL A 484 -9.55 3.88 24.27
N PRO A 485 -9.41 2.65 24.80
CA PRO A 485 -9.04 2.42 26.20
C PRO A 485 -7.75 3.13 26.60
N SER A 486 -7.72 3.67 27.83
CA SER A 486 -6.54 4.35 28.39
C SER A 486 -5.29 3.48 28.35
N LEU A 487 -5.42 2.17 28.53
CA LEU A 487 -4.34 1.19 28.40
C LEU A 487 -3.61 1.30 27.05
N ILE A 488 -4.33 1.56 25.95
CA ILE A 488 -3.76 1.77 24.61
C ILE A 488 -3.23 3.20 24.48
N LEU A 489 -4.03 4.18 24.95
CA LEU A 489 -3.65 5.59 24.87
C LEU A 489 -2.39 5.89 25.67
N ASP A 490 -2.19 5.29 26.83
CA ASP A 490 -1.05 5.52 27.71
C ASP A 490 0.18 4.66 27.38
N ARG A 491 0.03 3.69 26.50
CA ARG A 491 1.10 2.78 26.09
C ARG A 491 2.26 3.53 25.43
N ARG A 492 3.47 3.33 25.93
CA ARG A 492 4.71 3.96 25.44
C ARG A 492 5.62 3.00 24.65
N SER A 493 5.38 1.70 24.72
CA SER A 493 6.11 0.67 23.97
C SER A 493 5.22 0.11 22.87
N LYS A 494 5.83 -0.38 21.81
CA LYS A 494 5.15 -1.19 20.77
C LYS A 494 5.64 -2.63 20.94
N GLY A 495 4.80 -3.62 20.66
CA GLY A 495 5.22 -5.01 20.60
C GLY A 495 6.29 -5.19 19.54
N GLU A 496 7.31 -5.97 19.85
CA GLU A 496 8.42 -6.24 18.96
C GLU A 496 8.39 -7.72 18.52
N LEU A 497 8.26 -7.92 17.21
CA LEU A 497 8.26 -9.26 16.60
C LEU A 497 9.65 -9.69 16.11
N GLY A 498 10.68 -8.86 16.30
CA GLY A 498 12.04 -9.13 15.80
C GLY A 498 12.61 -10.45 16.30
N ALA A 499 12.46 -10.74 17.60
CA ALA A 499 12.91 -12.01 18.18
C ALA A 499 12.14 -13.22 17.61
N TYR A 500 10.82 -13.10 17.43
CA TYR A 500 10.00 -14.14 16.80
C TYR A 500 10.46 -14.43 15.37
N TYR A 501 10.56 -13.39 14.52
CA TYR A 501 11.00 -13.58 13.13
C TYR A 501 12.44 -14.07 13.05
N GLY A 502 13.34 -13.58 13.92
CA GLY A 502 14.71 -14.06 14.00
C GLY A 502 14.80 -15.57 14.27
N GLN A 503 14.03 -16.07 15.24
CA GLN A 503 13.95 -17.50 15.55
C GLN A 503 13.28 -18.30 14.42
N ALA A 504 12.16 -17.81 13.88
CA ALA A 504 11.42 -18.47 12.81
C ALA A 504 12.27 -18.63 11.54
N VAL A 505 13.03 -17.60 11.17
CA VAL A 505 13.97 -17.63 10.04
C VAL A 505 15.15 -18.54 10.34
N ALA A 506 15.69 -18.50 11.57
CA ALA A 506 16.79 -19.38 11.96
C ALA A 506 16.47 -20.88 11.83
N HIS A 507 15.21 -21.27 12.09
CA HIS A 507 14.76 -22.65 11.88
C HIS A 507 14.66 -23.03 10.39
N ARG A 508 14.65 -22.06 9.47
CA ARG A 508 14.54 -22.27 8.01
C ARG A 508 15.84 -22.02 7.27
N LEU A 509 16.96 -21.83 7.98
CA LEU A 509 18.27 -21.58 7.37
C LEU A 509 18.69 -22.64 6.34
N PRO A 510 18.55 -23.96 6.56
CA PRO A 510 18.92 -24.94 5.54
C PRO A 510 18.19 -24.70 4.22
N PHE A 511 16.87 -24.48 4.26
CA PHE A 511 16.07 -24.15 3.09
C PHE A 511 16.51 -22.83 2.45
N LEU A 512 16.64 -21.76 3.24
CA LEU A 512 17.02 -20.44 2.73
C LEU A 512 18.43 -20.43 2.09
N ARG A 513 19.36 -21.18 2.67
CA ARG A 513 20.72 -21.34 2.12
C ARG A 513 20.66 -21.95 0.71
N GLU A 514 20.00 -23.09 0.56
CA GLU A 514 19.83 -23.75 -0.73
C GLU A 514 19.08 -22.87 -1.73
N PHE A 515 17.96 -22.29 -1.27
CA PHE A 515 17.07 -21.48 -2.11
C PHE A 515 17.74 -20.23 -2.66
N LEU A 516 18.55 -19.53 -1.87
CA LEU A 516 19.20 -18.28 -2.25
C LEU A 516 20.55 -18.49 -2.95
N LEU A 517 21.43 -19.36 -2.40
CA LEU A 517 22.76 -19.54 -2.97
C LEU A 517 22.76 -20.36 -4.28
N GLY A 518 21.77 -21.26 -4.45
CA GLY A 518 21.53 -22.00 -5.69
C GLY A 518 20.52 -21.33 -6.63
N GLY A 519 20.03 -20.14 -6.28
CA GLY A 519 18.88 -19.51 -6.92
C GLY A 519 19.21 -18.70 -8.17
N ALA A 520 18.15 -18.11 -8.75
CA ALA A 520 18.23 -17.27 -9.95
C ALA A 520 18.99 -15.97 -9.70
N LEU A 521 18.88 -15.41 -8.49
CA LEU A 521 19.63 -14.21 -8.09
C LEU A 521 21.13 -14.49 -7.99
N ALA A 522 21.52 -15.66 -7.45
CA ALA A 522 22.92 -16.07 -7.40
C ALA A 522 23.49 -16.30 -8.81
N GLN A 523 22.72 -16.96 -9.70
CA GLN A 523 23.08 -17.14 -11.10
C GLN A 523 23.27 -15.82 -11.86
N ALA A 524 22.51 -14.79 -11.47
CA ALA A 524 22.63 -13.43 -12.02
C ALA A 524 23.74 -12.60 -11.37
N GLY A 525 24.51 -13.14 -10.42
CA GLY A 525 25.58 -12.42 -9.72
C GLY A 525 25.07 -11.34 -8.76
N LEU A 526 23.83 -11.43 -8.30
CA LEU A 526 23.20 -10.44 -7.42
C LEU A 526 23.26 -10.81 -5.94
N ILE A 527 23.70 -12.02 -5.60
CA ILE A 527 23.91 -12.46 -4.23
C ILE A 527 25.34 -12.13 -3.79
N ASP A 528 25.48 -11.42 -2.69
CA ASP A 528 26.76 -11.17 -2.05
C ASP A 528 27.39 -12.51 -1.62
N PRO A 529 28.63 -12.86 -2.04
CA PRO A 529 29.31 -14.07 -1.61
C PRO A 529 29.42 -14.19 -0.06
N ALA A 530 29.46 -13.06 0.65
CA ALA A 530 29.50 -13.05 2.11
C ALA A 530 28.15 -13.45 2.76
N LEU A 531 27.08 -13.61 1.98
CA LEU A 531 25.77 -14.01 2.49
C LEU A 531 25.84 -15.37 3.18
N ASP A 532 26.61 -16.32 2.65
CA ASP A 532 26.74 -17.65 3.21
C ASP A 532 27.25 -17.63 4.66
N ALA A 533 28.25 -16.80 4.96
CA ALA A 533 28.78 -16.62 6.32
C ALA A 533 27.75 -15.96 7.26
N ARG A 534 26.80 -15.20 6.73
CA ARG A 534 25.72 -14.55 7.51
C ARG A 534 24.50 -15.46 7.74
N LEU A 535 24.37 -16.54 6.97
CA LEU A 535 23.29 -17.53 7.10
C LEU A 535 23.56 -18.50 8.25
N THR A 536 23.75 -17.97 9.46
CA THR A 536 23.95 -18.73 10.70
C THR A 536 22.94 -18.30 11.75
N ARG A 537 22.58 -19.23 12.65
CA ARG A 537 21.66 -18.96 13.75
C ARG A 537 22.18 -17.81 14.64
N ASP A 538 23.45 -17.86 14.98
CA ASP A 538 24.07 -16.85 15.85
C ASP A 538 24.05 -15.47 15.19
N HIS A 539 24.36 -15.37 13.90
CA HIS A 539 24.29 -14.10 13.20
C HIS A 539 22.88 -13.51 13.25
N LEU A 540 21.85 -14.30 12.95
CA LEU A 540 20.46 -13.84 12.94
C LEU A 540 19.95 -13.42 14.31
N LEU A 541 20.28 -14.17 15.35
CA LEU A 541 19.81 -13.88 16.70
C LEU A 541 20.55 -12.68 17.34
N TRP A 542 21.84 -12.48 17.02
CA TRP A 542 22.65 -11.41 17.61
C TRP A 542 22.76 -10.16 16.74
N ARG A 543 22.72 -10.30 15.41
CA ARG A 543 22.90 -9.18 14.46
C ARG A 543 21.61 -8.80 13.75
N GLY A 544 20.58 -9.62 13.81
CA GLY A 544 19.34 -9.43 13.05
C GLY A 544 19.50 -9.81 11.58
N GLY A 545 18.82 -9.09 10.69
CA GLY A 545 18.86 -9.35 9.24
C GLY A 545 17.75 -10.29 8.73
N HIS A 546 16.85 -10.75 9.61
CA HIS A 546 15.75 -11.63 9.22
C HIS A 546 14.80 -10.99 8.18
N SER A 547 14.53 -9.70 8.30
CA SER A 547 13.68 -8.97 7.35
C SER A 547 14.34 -8.88 5.96
N GLU A 548 15.65 -8.65 5.91
CA GLU A 548 16.43 -8.64 4.68
C GLU A 548 16.40 -10.00 4.00
N LEU A 549 16.60 -11.08 4.76
CA LEU A 549 16.57 -12.46 4.25
C LEU A 549 15.19 -12.84 3.72
N LEU A 550 14.11 -12.46 4.40
CA LEU A 550 12.75 -12.71 3.93
C LEU A 550 12.46 -11.93 2.65
N SER A 551 12.87 -10.66 2.59
CA SER A 551 12.73 -9.84 1.37
C SER A 551 13.54 -10.42 0.20
N LEU A 552 14.75 -10.91 0.47
CA LEU A 552 15.59 -11.57 -0.52
C LEU A 552 14.96 -12.87 -1.03
N ALA A 553 14.39 -13.67 -0.12
CA ALA A 553 13.69 -14.91 -0.48
C ALA A 553 12.42 -14.64 -1.31
N GLN A 554 11.68 -13.60 -1.00
CA GLN A 554 10.53 -13.17 -1.81
C GLN A 554 10.95 -12.68 -3.19
N THR A 555 12.05 -11.92 -3.28
CA THR A 555 12.59 -11.47 -4.56
C THR A 555 13.07 -12.65 -5.40
N GLU A 556 13.73 -13.63 -4.82
CA GLU A 556 14.14 -14.89 -5.49
C GLU A 556 12.92 -15.65 -6.03
N ALA A 557 11.88 -15.82 -5.19
CA ALA A 557 10.65 -16.50 -5.59
C ALA A 557 9.94 -15.76 -6.74
N TRP A 558 9.91 -14.42 -6.67
CA TRP A 558 9.34 -13.58 -7.71
C TRP A 558 10.11 -13.71 -9.03
N VAL A 559 11.43 -13.68 -8.99
CA VAL A 559 12.28 -13.86 -10.18
C VAL A 559 12.07 -15.24 -10.81
N ARG A 560 12.02 -16.32 -10.00
CA ARG A 560 11.75 -17.68 -10.49
C ARG A 560 10.38 -17.74 -11.17
N ARG A 561 9.35 -17.22 -10.53
CA ARG A 561 8.00 -17.21 -11.06
C ARG A 561 7.90 -16.46 -12.39
N TRP A 562 8.50 -15.26 -12.49
CA TRP A 562 8.46 -14.49 -13.73
C TRP A 562 9.35 -15.06 -14.84
N ARG A 563 10.49 -15.67 -14.52
CA ARG A 563 11.28 -16.41 -15.51
C ARG A 563 10.47 -17.55 -16.15
N ASP A 564 9.76 -18.32 -15.34
CA ASP A 564 8.89 -19.40 -15.79
C ASP A 564 7.72 -18.87 -16.65
N ARG A 565 7.02 -17.81 -16.22
CA ARG A 565 5.93 -17.18 -16.97
C ARG A 565 6.39 -16.64 -18.33
N LEU A 566 7.48 -15.91 -18.35
CA LEU A 566 8.07 -15.36 -19.58
C LEU A 566 8.63 -16.45 -20.51
N GLY A 567 9.18 -17.53 -19.93
CA GLY A 567 9.68 -18.70 -20.69
C GLY A 567 8.56 -19.45 -21.42
N ARG A 568 7.42 -19.71 -20.76
CA ARG A 568 6.24 -20.38 -21.35
C ARG A 568 5.62 -19.63 -22.54
N ARG A 569 5.89 -18.35 -22.69
CA ARG A 569 5.38 -17.55 -23.81
C ARG A 569 6.16 -17.76 -25.10
N ARG A 570 7.42 -18.23 -25.00
CA ARG A 570 8.33 -18.43 -26.14
C ARG A 570 8.22 -19.83 -26.75
N VAL A 571 7.51 -20.73 -26.09
CA VAL A 571 7.14 -22.07 -26.55
C VAL A 571 5.69 -22.05 -27.04
#